data_c942c87877125744a847ff6251e8b4a8
#
_entry.id   c942c87877125744a847ff6251e8b4a8
#
_cell.length_a   1.000
_cell.length_b   1.000
_cell.length_c   1.000
_cell.angle_alpha   90.00
_cell.angle_beta   90.00
_cell.angle_gamma   90.00
#
_symmetry.space_group_name_H-M   'P 1'
#
loop_
_entity.id
_entity.type
_entity.pdbx_description
1 polymer ?
#
loop_
_entity_poly.entity_id
_entity_poly.type
_entity_poly.pdbx_seq_one_letter_code
_entity_poly.pdbx_strand_id
1 'polypeptide(L)'
;MCRRYMVRKNGSWYDSLTGNRFVGIVRSNGLTYRLTGDGQKVLLTKPKPNVENFVRNIWNFENPQHRGYVNGKYRPFVTANGNIDIGAGIDISRQTPEFRREAYKGFTPEEMHKELTRRAAQKLQQALKALKPYTNFPDTVSPQIITGLADLSYQVGSLKGYPKLLQSVAKGDLKGIQRESRVMYRNNITGKMEYDKRRHEARQRNYFHYQYGGSVGSGLLPFRKFAPDACLRNYISASLMK
;
A
#
# COMPACT_ATOMS: atom_id res chain seq x y z
N MET A 1 4.59 -3.46 -24.29
CA MET A 1 4.21 -4.83 -23.86
C MET A 1 2.71 -4.99 -24.02
N CYS A 2 2.24 -5.85 -24.92
CA CYS A 2 0.81 -6.10 -25.11
C CYS A 2 0.22 -6.75 -23.86
N ARG A 3 -0.88 -6.21 -23.34
CA ARG A 3 -1.54 -6.74 -22.15
C ARG A 3 -2.37 -7.94 -22.52
N ARG A 4 -2.18 -9.03 -21.82
CA ARG A 4 -2.93 -10.26 -21.96
C ARG A 4 -4.25 -10.15 -21.17
N TYR A 5 -5.38 -10.22 -21.85
CA TYR A 5 -6.72 -10.19 -21.24
C TYR A 5 -7.60 -11.29 -21.87
N MET A 6 -8.73 -11.55 -21.25
CA MET A 6 -9.68 -12.53 -21.76
C MET A 6 -10.72 -11.86 -22.65
N VAL A 7 -11.00 -12.47 -23.78
CA VAL A 7 -12.09 -12.09 -24.71
C VAL A 7 -13.16 -13.18 -24.71
N ARG A 8 -14.41 -12.80 -24.67
CA ARG A 8 -15.53 -13.74 -24.81
C ARG A 8 -15.97 -13.80 -26.27
N LYS A 9 -15.94 -15.01 -26.87
CA LYS A 9 -16.45 -15.27 -28.22
C LYS A 9 -17.33 -16.53 -28.17
N ASN A 10 -18.53 -16.49 -28.75
CA ASN A 10 -19.45 -17.63 -28.82
C ASN A 10 -19.63 -18.38 -27.49
N GLY A 11 -19.79 -17.62 -26.39
CA GLY A 11 -19.99 -18.18 -25.07
C GLY A 11 -18.73 -18.71 -24.37
N SER A 12 -17.61 -18.78 -25.04
CA SER A 12 -16.31 -19.26 -24.52
C SER A 12 -15.32 -18.12 -24.29
N TRP A 13 -14.40 -18.33 -23.37
CA TRP A 13 -13.32 -17.39 -23.08
C TRP A 13 -12.04 -17.77 -23.80
N TYR A 14 -11.34 -16.79 -24.36
CA TYR A 14 -10.11 -16.93 -25.13
C TYR A 14 -9.05 -15.95 -24.62
N ASP A 15 -7.79 -16.33 -24.75
CA ASP A 15 -6.66 -15.43 -24.52
C ASP A 15 -6.57 -14.42 -25.67
N SER A 16 -6.52 -13.13 -25.36
CA SER A 16 -6.52 -12.05 -26.36
C SER A 16 -5.28 -12.00 -27.23
N LEU A 17 -4.15 -12.56 -26.77
CA LEU A 17 -2.88 -12.55 -27.52
C LEU A 17 -2.71 -13.81 -28.37
N THR A 18 -3.06 -14.99 -27.80
CA THR A 18 -2.82 -16.28 -28.47
C THR A 18 -4.06 -16.80 -29.19
N GLY A 19 -5.25 -16.28 -28.89
CA GLY A 19 -6.52 -16.78 -29.42
C GLY A 19 -6.90 -18.16 -28.85
N ASN A 20 -6.15 -18.73 -27.91
CA ASN A 20 -6.39 -20.05 -27.38
C ASN A 20 -7.60 -20.06 -26.42
N ARG A 21 -8.41 -21.14 -26.51
CA ARG A 21 -9.54 -21.35 -25.60
C ARG A 21 -9.03 -21.68 -24.20
N PHE A 22 -9.66 -21.11 -23.18
CA PHE A 22 -9.38 -21.47 -21.79
C PHE A 22 -9.99 -22.82 -21.42
N VAL A 23 -9.18 -23.68 -20.80
CA VAL A 23 -9.59 -25.07 -20.52
C VAL A 23 -9.84 -25.38 -19.04
N GLY A 24 -9.57 -24.47 -18.12
CA GLY A 24 -9.84 -24.71 -16.71
C GLY A 24 -9.59 -23.52 -15.80
N ILE A 25 -9.89 -23.70 -14.54
CA ILE A 25 -9.64 -22.72 -13.46
C ILE A 25 -8.70 -23.35 -12.43
N VAL A 26 -7.62 -22.65 -12.07
CA VAL A 26 -6.67 -23.07 -11.05
C VAL A 26 -6.59 -21.98 -9.98
N ARG A 27 -6.58 -22.41 -8.72
CA ARG A 27 -6.31 -21.52 -7.58
C ARG A 27 -4.88 -21.76 -7.08
N SER A 28 -4.11 -20.70 -6.95
CA SER A 28 -2.74 -20.76 -6.46
C SER A 28 -2.43 -19.48 -5.69
N ASN A 29 -1.90 -19.60 -4.47
CA ASN A 29 -1.53 -18.48 -3.60
C ASN A 29 -2.67 -17.45 -3.39
N GLY A 30 -3.90 -17.93 -3.17
CA GLY A 30 -5.07 -17.06 -2.99
C GLY A 30 -5.58 -16.37 -4.25
N LEU A 31 -4.95 -16.61 -5.40
CA LEU A 31 -5.34 -16.07 -6.69
C LEU A 31 -6.03 -17.13 -7.55
N THR A 32 -6.96 -16.69 -8.36
CA THR A 32 -7.67 -17.56 -9.30
C THR A 32 -7.16 -17.29 -10.72
N TYR A 33 -6.72 -18.35 -11.38
CA TYR A 33 -6.22 -18.32 -12.75
C TYR A 33 -7.11 -19.19 -13.63
N ARG A 34 -7.20 -18.84 -14.91
CA ARG A 34 -7.69 -19.72 -15.96
C ARG A 34 -6.51 -20.27 -16.77
N LEU A 35 -6.52 -21.57 -17.01
CA LEU A 35 -5.56 -22.20 -17.90
C LEU A 35 -6.00 -22.04 -19.35
N THR A 36 -5.04 -21.77 -20.22
CA THR A 36 -5.21 -21.82 -21.68
C THR A 36 -4.93 -23.23 -22.20
N GLY A 37 -5.28 -23.50 -23.45
CA GLY A 37 -5.03 -24.80 -24.09
C GLY A 37 -3.55 -25.17 -24.19
N ASP A 38 -2.64 -24.18 -24.16
CA ASP A 38 -1.20 -24.33 -24.10
C ASP A 38 -0.62 -24.41 -22.68
N GLY A 39 -1.50 -24.56 -21.67
CA GLY A 39 -1.11 -24.72 -20.24
C GLY A 39 -0.69 -23.43 -19.53
N GLN A 40 -0.80 -22.26 -20.17
CA GLN A 40 -0.47 -21.00 -19.51
C GLN A 40 -1.55 -20.59 -18.51
N LYS A 41 -1.13 -19.91 -17.42
CA LYS A 41 -2.03 -19.38 -16.39
C LYS A 41 -2.36 -17.91 -16.67
N VAL A 42 -3.64 -17.60 -16.80
CA VAL A 42 -4.14 -16.22 -16.92
C VAL A 42 -4.90 -15.84 -15.66
N LEU A 43 -4.47 -14.77 -14.98
CA LEU A 43 -5.07 -14.31 -13.74
C LEU A 43 -6.51 -13.84 -13.97
N LEU A 44 -7.47 -14.43 -13.25
CA LEU A 44 -8.90 -14.10 -13.30
C LEU A 44 -9.31 -13.09 -12.22
N THR A 45 -8.75 -13.24 -11.02
CA THR A 45 -9.02 -12.32 -9.92
C THR A 45 -7.97 -11.23 -9.91
N LYS A 46 -8.42 -9.98 -9.89
CA LYS A 46 -7.52 -8.87 -9.60
C LYS A 46 -7.11 -9.01 -8.13
N PRO A 47 -5.84 -9.18 -7.80
CA PRO A 47 -5.41 -9.11 -6.41
C PRO A 47 -5.80 -7.73 -5.90
N LYS A 48 -6.41 -7.69 -4.71
CA LYS A 48 -6.71 -6.42 -4.03
C LYS A 48 -5.47 -5.98 -3.24
N PRO A 49 -5.25 -4.66 -3.07
CA PRO A 49 -4.25 -4.17 -2.13
C PRO A 49 -4.48 -4.76 -0.74
N ASN A 50 -3.43 -5.25 -0.12
CA ASN A 50 -3.50 -5.74 1.26
C ASN A 50 -3.45 -4.56 2.22
N VAL A 51 -4.63 -4.13 2.68
CA VAL A 51 -4.80 -2.96 3.56
C VAL A 51 -4.10 -3.18 4.90
N GLU A 52 -4.17 -4.39 5.47
CA GLU A 52 -3.53 -4.73 6.73
C GLU A 52 -2.00 -4.57 6.68
N ASN A 53 -1.37 -5.10 5.63
CA ASN A 53 0.06 -4.89 5.43
C ASN A 53 0.41 -3.43 5.23
N PHE A 54 -0.45 -2.67 4.57
CA PHE A 54 -0.25 -1.25 4.38
C PHE A 54 -0.35 -0.50 5.71
N VAL A 55 -1.36 -0.76 6.55
CA VAL A 55 -1.50 -0.18 7.90
C VAL A 55 -0.29 -0.50 8.76
N ARG A 56 0.18 -1.76 8.76
CA ARG A 56 1.39 -2.17 9.47
C ARG A 56 2.62 -1.37 9.02
N ASN A 57 2.78 -1.15 7.73
CA ASN A 57 3.89 -0.35 7.21
C ASN A 57 3.77 1.12 7.62
N ILE A 58 2.57 1.69 7.64
CA ILE A 58 2.34 3.05 8.18
C ILE A 58 2.85 3.13 9.63
N TRP A 59 2.46 2.19 10.50
CA TRP A 59 2.94 2.14 11.88
C TRP A 59 4.47 2.08 11.97
N ASN A 60 5.10 1.19 11.21
CA ASN A 60 6.54 0.98 11.22
C ASN A 60 7.35 2.23 10.80
N PHE A 61 6.76 3.12 10.01
CA PHE A 61 7.43 4.34 9.57
C PHE A 61 7.09 5.57 10.39
N GLU A 62 5.82 5.75 10.72
CA GLU A 62 5.35 6.98 11.37
C GLU A 62 5.48 6.93 12.90
N ASN A 63 5.24 5.78 13.51
CA ASN A 63 5.31 5.65 14.98
C ASN A 63 5.74 4.24 15.44
N PRO A 64 6.96 3.78 15.09
CA PRO A 64 7.43 2.43 15.45
C PRO A 64 7.58 2.23 16.97
N GLN A 65 7.68 3.32 17.74
CA GLN A 65 7.83 3.30 19.20
C GLN A 65 6.50 3.43 19.94
N HIS A 66 5.37 3.48 19.20
CA HIS A 66 4.05 3.68 19.78
C HIS A 66 3.95 4.90 20.71
N ARG A 67 4.60 6.01 20.34
CA ARG A 67 4.55 7.27 21.12
C ARG A 67 3.09 7.69 21.31
N GLY A 68 2.81 8.23 22.47
CA GLY A 68 1.45 8.63 22.85
C GLY A 68 0.58 7.48 23.39
N TYR A 69 1.09 6.23 23.45
CA TYR A 69 0.36 5.13 24.07
C TYR A 69 0.55 5.16 25.58
N VAL A 70 -0.52 5.53 26.31
CA VAL A 70 -0.53 5.69 27.77
C VAL A 70 -1.84 5.12 28.34
N ASN A 71 -1.75 4.30 29.38
CA ASN A 71 -2.89 3.70 30.07
C ASN A 71 -3.90 3.03 29.11
N GLY A 72 -3.40 2.22 28.17
CA GLY A 72 -4.23 1.46 27.24
C GLY A 72 -4.82 2.26 26.09
N LYS A 73 -4.46 3.54 25.93
CA LYS A 73 -5.00 4.41 24.87
C LYS A 73 -3.90 5.20 24.18
N TYR A 74 -4.08 5.44 22.88
CA TYR A 74 -3.30 6.42 22.12
C TYR A 74 -3.85 7.82 22.40
N ARG A 75 -2.96 8.70 22.85
CA ARG A 75 -3.23 10.12 23.09
C ARG A 75 -2.36 11.01 22.21
N PRO A 76 -2.76 12.26 21.97
CA PRO A 76 -1.91 13.22 21.27
C PRO A 76 -0.54 13.37 21.91
N PHE A 77 0.49 13.49 21.07
CA PHE A 77 1.87 13.74 21.50
C PHE A 77 2.54 14.76 20.56
N VAL A 78 3.51 15.50 21.10
CA VAL A 78 4.27 16.47 20.31
C VAL A 78 5.37 15.74 19.54
N THR A 79 5.45 15.98 18.23
CA THR A 79 6.51 15.48 17.36
C THR A 79 7.77 16.33 17.46
N ALA A 80 8.89 15.86 16.91
CA ALA A 80 10.14 16.63 16.86
C ALA A 80 10.01 17.97 16.12
N ASN A 81 9.04 18.08 15.21
CA ASN A 81 8.76 19.30 14.45
C ASN A 81 7.74 20.23 15.13
N GLY A 82 7.33 19.92 16.37
CA GLY A 82 6.36 20.72 17.11
C GLY A 82 4.89 20.46 16.74
N ASN A 83 4.60 19.60 15.76
CA ASN A 83 3.23 19.21 15.44
C ASN A 83 2.65 18.32 16.55
N ILE A 84 1.34 18.34 16.68
CA ILE A 84 0.64 17.45 17.61
C ILE A 84 -0.01 16.33 16.79
N ASP A 85 0.53 15.11 16.94
CA ASP A 85 0.07 13.92 16.24
C ASP A 85 -0.60 12.94 17.18
N ILE A 86 -1.43 12.05 16.63
CA ILE A 86 -1.96 10.88 17.33
C ILE A 86 -1.74 9.62 16.49
N GLY A 87 -1.47 8.49 17.16
CA GLY A 87 -1.28 7.21 16.49
C GLY A 87 -0.09 7.24 15.54
N ALA A 88 -0.31 6.86 14.30
CA ALA A 88 0.73 6.81 13.27
C ALA A 88 0.69 8.03 12.35
N GLY A 89 1.12 9.20 12.85
CA GLY A 89 1.34 10.41 12.05
C GLY A 89 0.05 11.14 11.65
N ILE A 90 -1.01 11.03 12.47
CA ILE A 90 -2.23 11.82 12.24
C ILE A 90 -2.08 13.18 12.93
N ASP A 91 -1.72 14.20 12.17
CA ASP A 91 -1.70 15.59 12.65
C ASP A 91 -3.11 16.04 13.04
N ILE A 92 -3.34 16.23 14.33
CA ILE A 92 -4.67 16.57 14.86
C ILE A 92 -5.07 18.02 14.58
N SER A 93 -4.11 18.90 14.30
CA SER A 93 -4.40 20.30 13.97
C SER A 93 -5.21 20.42 12.68
N ARG A 94 -5.02 19.46 11.77
CA ARG A 94 -5.67 19.40 10.44
C ARG A 94 -6.96 18.58 10.43
N GLN A 95 -7.43 18.12 11.61
CA GLN A 95 -8.64 17.32 11.70
C GLN A 95 -9.84 18.16 12.10
N THR A 96 -11.04 17.57 11.92
CA THR A 96 -12.28 18.22 12.35
C THR A 96 -12.31 18.43 13.87
N PRO A 97 -13.09 19.39 14.38
CA PRO A 97 -13.24 19.60 15.82
C PRO A 97 -13.71 18.35 16.57
N GLU A 98 -14.58 17.54 15.94
CA GLU A 98 -15.09 16.28 16.50
C GLU A 98 -13.95 15.28 16.69
N PHE A 99 -13.15 15.06 15.63
CA PHE A 99 -12.00 14.15 15.68
C PHE A 99 -11.00 14.62 16.77
N ARG A 100 -10.73 15.93 16.85
CA ARG A 100 -9.84 16.48 17.88
C ARG A 100 -10.34 16.17 19.29
N ARG A 101 -11.63 16.38 19.54
CA ARG A 101 -12.23 16.07 20.86
C ARG A 101 -12.04 14.59 21.22
N GLU A 102 -12.32 13.68 20.30
CA GLU A 102 -12.13 12.23 20.52
C GLU A 102 -10.65 11.86 20.69
N ALA A 103 -9.74 12.46 19.90
CA ALA A 103 -8.31 12.26 20.03
C ALA A 103 -7.79 12.60 21.43
N TYR A 104 -8.27 13.70 22.03
CA TYR A 104 -7.87 14.07 23.39
C TYR A 104 -8.46 13.15 24.48
N LYS A 105 -9.61 12.50 24.25
CA LYS A 105 -10.12 11.43 25.12
C LYS A 105 -9.25 10.17 25.03
N GLY A 106 -8.54 10.01 23.91
CA GLY A 106 -7.67 8.88 23.58
C GLY A 106 -8.42 7.73 22.91
N PHE A 107 -7.81 7.18 21.87
CA PHE A 107 -8.30 6.01 21.13
C PHE A 107 -7.74 4.72 21.73
N THR A 108 -8.57 3.70 21.88
CA THR A 108 -8.08 2.34 22.12
C THR A 108 -7.26 1.85 20.93
N PRO A 109 -6.44 0.78 21.07
CA PRO A 109 -5.73 0.18 19.94
C PRO A 109 -6.65 -0.19 18.78
N GLU A 110 -7.84 -0.71 19.08
CA GLU A 110 -8.85 -1.10 18.09
C GLU A 110 -9.41 0.11 17.34
N GLU A 111 -9.77 1.17 18.06
CA GLU A 111 -10.26 2.41 17.46
C GLU A 111 -9.19 3.06 16.58
N MET A 112 -7.94 3.08 17.04
CA MET A 112 -6.82 3.60 16.26
C MET A 112 -6.53 2.76 15.02
N HIS A 113 -6.57 1.44 15.14
CA HIS A 113 -6.42 0.52 14.02
C HIS A 113 -7.53 0.73 12.97
N LYS A 114 -8.79 0.82 13.42
CA LYS A 114 -9.94 1.11 12.55
C LYS A 114 -9.78 2.43 11.81
N GLU A 115 -9.32 3.48 12.49
CA GLU A 115 -9.10 4.79 11.88
C GLU A 115 -7.96 4.74 10.85
N LEU A 116 -6.84 4.07 11.15
CA LEU A 116 -5.75 3.91 10.20
C LEU A 116 -6.16 3.07 8.99
N THR A 117 -6.94 2.02 9.19
CA THR A 117 -7.51 1.19 8.11
C THR A 117 -8.39 2.03 7.18
N ARG A 118 -9.24 2.87 7.74
CA ARG A 118 -10.08 3.82 6.99
C ARG A 118 -9.22 4.80 6.16
N ARG A 119 -8.16 5.37 6.77
CA ARG A 119 -7.24 6.28 6.06
C ARG A 119 -6.43 5.57 4.98
N ALA A 120 -5.95 4.37 5.26
CA ALA A 120 -5.25 3.55 4.28
C ALA A 120 -6.13 3.27 3.05
N ALA A 121 -7.39 2.89 3.27
CA ALA A 121 -8.35 2.69 2.19
C ALA A 121 -8.58 3.98 1.37
N GLN A 122 -8.70 5.12 2.03
CA GLN A 122 -8.81 6.42 1.34
C GLN A 122 -7.56 6.74 0.50
N LYS A 123 -6.36 6.45 1.01
CA LYS A 123 -5.11 6.67 0.26
C LYS A 123 -4.99 5.75 -0.96
N LEU A 124 -5.45 4.51 -0.86
CA LEU A 124 -5.54 3.60 -2.02
C LEU A 124 -6.48 4.15 -3.10
N GLN A 125 -7.65 4.67 -2.72
CA GLN A 125 -8.58 5.31 -3.65
C GLN A 125 -8.00 6.59 -4.27
N GLN A 126 -7.29 7.40 -3.48
CA GLN A 126 -6.60 8.59 -3.98
C GLN A 126 -5.51 8.23 -4.99
N ALA A 127 -4.74 7.16 -4.75
CA ALA A 127 -3.73 6.66 -5.70
C ALA A 127 -4.35 6.22 -7.03
N LEU A 128 -5.44 5.46 -6.99
CA LEU A 128 -6.19 5.08 -8.20
C LEU A 128 -6.74 6.30 -8.94
N LYS A 129 -7.33 7.26 -8.22
CA LYS A 129 -7.84 8.50 -8.81
C LYS A 129 -6.74 9.34 -9.46
N ALA A 130 -5.56 9.41 -8.83
CA ALA A 130 -4.41 10.14 -9.37
C ALA A 130 -3.87 9.54 -10.68
N LEU A 131 -4.06 8.24 -10.91
CA LEU A 131 -3.64 7.56 -12.15
C LEU A 131 -4.60 7.78 -13.33
N LYS A 132 -5.86 8.13 -13.10
CA LYS A 132 -6.87 8.27 -14.17
C LYS A 132 -6.45 9.20 -15.32
N PRO A 133 -5.79 10.35 -15.08
CA PRO A 133 -5.34 11.21 -16.19
C PRO A 133 -4.24 10.61 -17.06
N TYR A 134 -3.54 9.57 -16.57
CA TYR A 134 -2.36 8.99 -17.22
C TYR A 134 -2.63 7.63 -17.85
N THR A 135 -3.73 6.96 -17.50
CA THR A 135 -4.13 5.67 -18.07
C THR A 135 -5.64 5.47 -18.01
N ASN A 136 -6.20 4.96 -19.10
CA ASN A 136 -7.62 4.57 -19.16
C ASN A 136 -7.93 3.32 -18.31
N PHE A 137 -6.90 2.61 -17.85
CA PHE A 137 -7.03 1.35 -17.12
C PHE A 137 -6.24 1.35 -15.81
N PRO A 138 -6.54 2.27 -14.86
CA PRO A 138 -5.82 2.36 -13.59
C PRO A 138 -5.93 1.06 -12.79
N ASP A 139 -7.04 0.35 -12.93
CA ASP A 139 -7.28 -0.95 -12.27
C ASP A 139 -6.38 -2.08 -12.76
N THR A 140 -5.66 -1.91 -13.86
CA THR A 140 -4.74 -2.94 -14.37
C THR A 140 -3.33 -2.79 -13.80
N VAL A 141 -3.08 -1.71 -13.07
CA VAL A 141 -1.83 -1.51 -12.33
C VAL A 141 -1.79 -2.50 -11.16
N SER A 142 -0.61 -3.04 -10.90
CA SER A 142 -0.42 -4.02 -9.82
C SER A 142 -0.85 -3.44 -8.47
N PRO A 143 -1.53 -4.21 -7.61
CA PRO A 143 -1.91 -3.78 -6.27
C PRO A 143 -0.75 -3.32 -5.43
N GLN A 144 0.43 -3.91 -5.61
CA GLN A 144 1.66 -3.52 -4.93
C GLN A 144 2.06 -2.11 -5.33
N ILE A 145 2.06 -1.79 -6.62
CA ILE A 145 2.36 -0.44 -7.10
C ILE A 145 1.31 0.56 -6.59
N ILE A 146 0.02 0.21 -6.61
CA ILE A 146 -1.03 1.07 -6.03
C ILE A 146 -0.78 1.31 -4.54
N THR A 147 -0.40 0.27 -3.79
CA THR A 147 -0.07 0.41 -2.36
C THR A 147 1.17 1.29 -2.17
N GLY A 148 2.19 1.16 -3.01
CA GLY A 148 3.38 2.03 -2.98
C GLY A 148 3.06 3.50 -3.27
N LEU A 149 2.15 3.76 -4.21
CA LEU A 149 1.63 5.11 -4.46
C LEU A 149 0.81 5.64 -3.28
N ALA A 150 0.00 4.79 -2.64
CA ALA A 150 -0.78 5.14 -1.46
C ALA A 150 0.13 5.46 -0.26
N ASP A 151 1.21 4.68 -0.06
CA ASP A 151 2.23 4.95 0.96
C ASP A 151 2.96 6.28 0.71
N LEU A 152 3.32 6.55 -0.56
CA LEU A 152 3.88 7.85 -0.93
C LEU A 152 2.88 8.98 -0.64
N SER A 153 1.61 8.80 -1.04
CA SER A 153 0.55 9.78 -0.76
C SER A 153 0.30 9.98 0.73
N TYR A 154 0.48 8.96 1.55
CA TYR A 154 0.40 9.08 3.01
C TYR A 154 1.50 10.00 3.55
N GLN A 155 2.73 9.83 3.07
CA GLN A 155 3.89 10.63 3.48
C GLN A 155 3.80 12.09 3.02
N VAL A 156 3.40 12.34 1.75
CA VAL A 156 3.46 13.70 1.15
C VAL A 156 2.10 14.40 1.07
N GLY A 157 1.04 13.74 1.52
CA GLY A 157 -0.33 14.26 1.45
C GLY A 157 -1.01 14.05 0.10
N SER A 158 -0.35 14.37 -1.03
CA SER A 158 -0.94 14.32 -2.38
C SER A 158 0.08 13.90 -3.44
N LEU A 159 -0.38 13.13 -4.46
CA LEU A 159 0.42 12.74 -5.62
C LEU A 159 0.42 13.78 -6.76
N LYS A 160 -0.24 14.92 -6.59
CA LYS A 160 -0.29 15.97 -7.63
C LYS A 160 1.10 16.49 -8.01
N GLY A 161 2.03 16.53 -7.07
CA GLY A 161 3.42 16.93 -7.30
C GLY A 161 4.30 15.87 -7.98
N TYR A 162 3.75 14.70 -8.34
CA TYR A 162 4.50 13.55 -8.88
C TYR A 162 4.05 13.12 -10.28
N PRO A 163 3.89 14.03 -11.27
CA PRO A 163 3.38 13.67 -12.59
C PRO A 163 4.27 12.66 -13.33
N LYS A 164 5.61 12.78 -13.22
CA LYS A 164 6.56 11.85 -13.84
C LYS A 164 6.45 10.44 -13.27
N LEU A 165 6.24 10.31 -11.96
CA LEU A 165 5.99 9.03 -11.31
C LEU A 165 4.72 8.38 -11.87
N LEU A 166 3.61 9.13 -11.93
CA LEU A 166 2.33 8.64 -12.43
C LEU A 166 2.41 8.23 -13.92
N GLN A 167 3.16 8.97 -14.73
CA GLN A 167 3.47 8.59 -16.12
C GLN A 167 4.28 7.29 -16.20
N SER A 168 5.31 7.14 -15.35
CA SER A 168 6.12 5.91 -15.30
C SER A 168 5.26 4.70 -14.90
N VAL A 169 4.35 4.87 -13.93
CA VAL A 169 3.39 3.83 -13.55
C VAL A 169 2.48 3.45 -14.71
N ALA A 170 1.92 4.43 -15.40
CA ALA A 170 1.04 4.20 -16.54
C ALA A 170 1.73 3.47 -17.70
N LYS A 171 3.03 3.72 -17.89
CA LYS A 171 3.87 3.06 -18.92
C LYS A 171 4.42 1.70 -18.46
N GLY A 172 4.32 1.35 -17.17
CA GLY A 172 4.96 0.16 -16.61
C GLY A 172 6.49 0.29 -16.53
N ASP A 173 7.02 1.53 -16.52
CA ASP A 173 8.45 1.81 -16.39
C ASP A 173 8.89 1.70 -14.93
N LEU A 174 9.35 0.51 -14.55
CA LEU A 174 9.78 0.23 -13.18
C LEU A 174 10.97 1.10 -12.74
N LYS A 175 11.93 1.33 -13.63
CA LYS A 175 13.11 2.17 -13.34
C LYS A 175 12.68 3.63 -13.11
N GLY A 176 11.76 4.13 -13.91
CA GLY A 176 11.15 5.44 -13.72
C GLY A 176 10.38 5.52 -12.40
N ILE A 177 9.57 4.51 -12.06
CA ILE A 177 8.86 4.45 -10.78
C ILE A 177 9.85 4.54 -9.61
N GLN A 178 10.91 3.77 -9.65
CA GLN A 178 11.94 3.76 -8.61
C GLN A 178 12.63 5.13 -8.45
N ARG A 179 12.98 5.76 -9.56
CA ARG A 179 13.64 7.07 -9.56
C ARG A 179 12.73 8.19 -9.08
N GLU A 180 11.51 8.25 -9.62
CA GLU A 180 10.58 9.36 -9.41
C GLU A 180 9.80 9.27 -8.09
N SER A 181 9.91 8.18 -7.34
CA SER A 181 9.23 7.99 -6.04
C SER A 181 10.01 8.53 -4.84
N ARG A 182 11.10 9.25 -5.06
CA ARG A 182 11.87 9.89 -3.99
C ARG A 182 11.12 11.08 -3.42
N VAL A 183 11.06 11.14 -2.08
CA VAL A 183 10.53 12.31 -1.36
C VAL A 183 11.71 13.18 -0.96
N MET A 184 11.82 14.33 -1.60
CA MET A 184 12.87 15.30 -1.29
C MET A 184 12.40 16.23 -0.17
N TYR A 185 13.29 16.51 0.76
CA TYR A 185 13.07 17.48 1.83
C TYR A 185 14.34 18.32 2.05
N ARG A 186 14.15 19.51 2.58
CA ARG A 186 15.28 20.35 2.98
C ARG A 186 15.68 19.98 4.42
N ASN A 187 16.91 19.57 4.59
CA ASN A 187 17.45 19.31 5.92
C ASN A 187 17.65 20.65 6.65
N ASN A 188 16.96 20.82 7.78
CA ASN A 188 16.98 22.08 8.53
C ASN A 188 18.33 22.39 9.18
N ILE A 189 19.19 21.37 9.36
CA ILE A 189 20.52 21.53 9.95
C ILE A 189 21.54 21.92 8.87
N THR A 190 21.54 21.17 7.76
CA THR A 190 22.55 21.34 6.69
C THR A 190 22.12 22.32 5.60
N GLY A 191 20.83 22.68 5.54
CA GLY A 191 20.24 23.48 4.48
C GLY A 191 20.17 22.78 3.12
N LYS A 192 20.68 21.55 2.99
CA LYS A 192 20.76 20.81 1.73
C LYS A 192 19.47 20.05 1.46
N MET A 193 19.22 19.83 0.16
CA MET A 193 18.15 18.91 -0.28
C MET A 193 18.60 17.48 -0.11
N GLU A 194 17.83 16.72 0.66
CA GLU A 194 18.03 15.29 0.93
C GLU A 194 16.76 14.53 0.60
N TYR A 195 16.84 13.21 0.55
CA TYR A 195 15.63 12.37 0.42
C TYR A 195 15.53 11.37 1.58
N ASP A 196 14.33 11.00 1.93
CA ASP A 196 14.06 9.97 2.95
C ASP A 196 14.47 8.59 2.42
N LYS A 197 15.78 8.30 2.56
CA LYS A 197 16.41 7.07 2.08
C LYS A 197 15.75 5.84 2.70
N ARG A 198 15.53 5.83 4.01
CA ARG A 198 14.98 4.68 4.74
C ARG A 198 13.61 4.29 4.20
N ARG A 199 12.69 5.25 4.07
CA ARG A 199 11.33 5.00 3.60
C ARG A 199 11.30 4.73 2.09
N HIS A 200 12.15 5.41 1.32
CA HIS A 200 12.29 5.15 -0.10
C HIS A 200 12.74 3.71 -0.38
N GLU A 201 13.81 3.24 0.26
CA GLU A 201 14.31 1.86 0.10
C GLU A 201 13.29 0.81 0.54
N ALA A 202 12.58 1.06 1.64
CA ALA A 202 11.51 0.17 2.06
C ALA A 202 10.35 0.12 1.06
N ARG A 203 9.98 1.26 0.46
CA ARG A 203 8.98 1.34 -0.60
C ARG A 203 9.42 0.57 -1.84
N GLN A 204 10.72 0.68 -2.21
CA GLN A 204 11.30 -0.12 -3.28
C GLN A 204 11.16 -1.62 -2.99
N ARG A 205 11.60 -2.07 -1.81
CA ARG A 205 11.55 -3.49 -1.42
C ARG A 205 10.14 -4.04 -1.29
N ASN A 206 9.21 -3.26 -0.77
CA ASN A 206 7.87 -3.75 -0.45
C ASN A 206 6.89 -3.64 -1.62
N TYR A 207 7.07 -2.65 -2.51
CA TYR A 207 6.06 -2.28 -3.49
C TYR A 207 6.56 -2.13 -4.92
N PHE A 208 7.79 -1.65 -5.15
CA PHE A 208 8.27 -1.27 -6.47
C PHE A 208 9.31 -2.21 -7.10
N HIS A 209 9.52 -3.37 -6.51
CA HIS A 209 10.40 -4.41 -7.09
C HIS A 209 9.64 -5.45 -7.92
N TYR A 210 8.33 -5.37 -8.01
CA TYR A 210 7.50 -6.39 -8.63
C TYR A 210 7.62 -6.37 -10.15
N GLN A 211 8.28 -7.39 -10.70
CA GLN A 211 8.21 -7.68 -12.13
C GLN A 211 6.90 -8.41 -12.43
N TYR A 212 6.15 -7.90 -13.39
CA TYR A 212 5.01 -8.63 -13.96
C TYR A 212 5.49 -9.96 -14.52
N GLY A 213 5.02 -11.06 -13.98
CA GLY A 213 5.20 -12.41 -14.56
C GLY A 213 6.30 -13.28 -13.96
N GLY A 214 7.01 -12.85 -12.93
CA GLY A 214 7.92 -13.73 -12.17
C GLY A 214 7.17 -14.51 -11.10
N SER A 215 7.40 -15.82 -11.00
CA SER A 215 6.95 -16.66 -9.89
C SER A 215 7.29 -15.97 -8.58
N VAL A 216 6.30 -15.90 -7.69
CA VAL A 216 6.52 -15.43 -6.31
C VAL A 216 7.42 -16.45 -5.63
N GLY A 217 8.73 -16.29 -5.80
CA GLY A 217 9.65 -16.85 -4.85
C GLY A 217 9.33 -16.22 -3.51
N SER A 218 9.05 -17.02 -2.52
CA SER A 218 8.79 -16.67 -1.13
C SER A 218 10.02 -16.03 -0.47
N GLY A 219 10.45 -14.90 -0.99
CA GLY A 219 11.46 -14.03 -0.40
C GLY A 219 10.87 -13.19 0.72
N LEU A 220 10.25 -13.83 1.69
CA LEU A 220 10.15 -13.28 3.03
C LEU A 220 11.58 -13.12 3.53
N LEU A 221 12.11 -11.89 3.45
CA LEU A 221 13.32 -11.56 4.20
C LEU A 221 13.11 -12.03 5.64
N PRO A 222 14.12 -12.64 6.27
CA PRO A 222 14.02 -13.04 7.66
C PRO A 222 13.72 -11.79 8.47
N PHE A 223 12.48 -11.71 8.96
CA PHE A 223 12.12 -10.74 9.97
C PHE A 223 13.11 -10.92 11.12
N ARG A 224 13.96 -9.93 11.39
CA ARG A 224 14.48 -9.84 12.76
C ARG A 224 13.24 -9.91 13.64
N LYS A 225 13.19 -10.93 14.48
CA LYS A 225 12.17 -11.11 15.50
C LYS A 225 12.18 -9.88 16.40
N PHE A 226 11.43 -8.84 16.01
CA PHE A 226 10.89 -7.93 16.99
C PHE A 226 9.75 -8.71 17.62
N ALA A 227 9.90 -9.03 18.89
CA ALA A 227 8.82 -9.62 19.67
C ALA A 227 7.59 -8.74 19.46
N PRO A 228 6.47 -9.29 18.96
CA PRO A 228 5.22 -8.54 19.02
C PRO A 228 4.90 -8.44 20.51
N ASP A 229 4.69 -7.23 20.99
CA ASP A 229 4.13 -7.02 22.30
C ASP A 229 2.91 -7.94 22.46
N ALA A 230 2.83 -8.60 23.59
CA ALA A 230 1.83 -9.64 23.89
C ALA A 230 0.37 -9.21 23.64
N CYS A 231 0.12 -7.91 23.58
CA CYS A 231 -1.19 -7.32 23.30
C CYS A 231 -1.73 -7.58 21.89
N LEU A 232 -0.86 -7.61 20.86
CA LEU A 232 -1.31 -7.82 19.47
C LEU A 232 -1.58 -9.30 19.16
N ARG A 233 -0.92 -10.24 19.85
CA ARG A 233 -1.13 -11.68 19.62
C ARG A 233 -2.51 -12.17 20.04
N ASN A 234 -3.06 -11.63 21.12
CA ASN A 234 -4.36 -12.06 21.62
C ASN A 234 -5.54 -11.57 20.76
N TYR A 235 -5.35 -10.50 19.97
CA TYR A 235 -6.43 -9.94 19.17
C TYR A 235 -6.66 -10.69 17.84
N ILE A 236 -5.57 -11.18 17.23
CA ILE A 236 -5.67 -11.92 15.95
C ILE A 236 -6.34 -13.28 16.13
N SER A 237 -6.14 -13.93 17.30
CA SER A 237 -6.73 -15.25 17.59
C SER A 237 -8.23 -15.20 17.88
N ALA A 238 -8.74 -14.09 18.43
CA ALA A 238 -10.15 -13.97 18.79
C ALA A 238 -11.09 -13.60 17.62
N SER A 239 -10.55 -13.01 16.54
CA SER A 239 -11.34 -12.61 15.37
C SER A 239 -11.54 -13.73 14.33
N LEU A 240 -10.87 -14.86 14.48
CA LEU A 240 -10.97 -16.01 13.55
C LEU A 240 -11.88 -17.13 14.08
N MET A 241 -12.51 -16.95 15.25
CA MET A 241 -13.42 -17.95 15.87
C MET A 241 -14.84 -17.43 16.05
N LYS A 242 -15.30 -16.53 15.22
CA LYS A 242 -16.73 -16.20 15.09
C LYS A 242 -17.16 -16.14 13.64
#